data_b4e6665ded2fdd19dc39f32f1fdfce57
#
_entry.id   b4e6665ded2fdd19dc39f32f1fdfce57
#
_cell.length_a   1.000
_cell.length_b   1.000
_cell.length_c   1.000
_cell.angle_alpha   90.00
_cell.angle_beta   90.00
_cell.angle_gamma   90.00
#
_symmetry.space_group_name_H-M   'P 1'
#
loop_
_entity.id
_entity.type
_entity.pdbx_description
1 polymer ?
#
loop_
_entity_poly.entity_id
_entity_poly.type
_entity_poly.pdbx_seq_one_letter_code
_entity_poly.pdbx_strand_id
1 'polypeptide(L)'
;MCRNIKTLFNFEPPATTDEIRASALQFVRKLSGFSKPSQVNEAAFNRAVEEVSEAARRLLTSLHTHGPARDREVEAGKARERSRLRFGRA
;
A
#
# COMPACT_ATOMS: atom_id res chain seq x y z
N MET A 1 13.01 1.60 1.49
CA MET A 1 11.69 1.15 1.07
C MET A 1 10.60 1.74 1.97
N CYS A 2 9.48 2.10 1.41
CA CYS A 2 8.38 2.67 2.18
C CYS A 2 7.64 1.58 2.95
N ARG A 3 7.49 1.77 4.27
CA ARG A 3 6.83 0.77 5.14
C ARG A 3 5.32 0.67 4.91
N ASN A 4 4.72 1.73 4.35
CA ASN A 4 3.28 1.79 4.15
C ASN A 4 2.83 1.26 2.79
N ILE A 5 3.77 1.00 1.91
CA ILE A 5 3.48 0.40 0.61
C ILE A 5 3.91 -1.06 0.70
N LYS A 6 2.93 -1.93 0.72
CA LYS A 6 3.14 -3.37 0.87
C LYS A 6 2.37 -4.11 -0.19
N THR A 7 2.66 -5.39 -0.34
CA THR A 7 1.93 -6.25 -1.27
C THR A 7 0.45 -6.32 -0.88
N LEU A 8 -0.41 -6.06 -1.84
CA LEU A 8 -1.86 -6.13 -1.63
C LEU A 8 -2.53 -7.21 -2.49
N PHE A 9 -1.79 -7.79 -3.44
CA PHE A 9 -2.34 -8.77 -4.37
C PHE A 9 -2.48 -10.13 -3.72
N ASN A 10 -3.58 -10.79 -4.06
CA ASN A 10 -3.81 -12.20 -3.69
C ASN A 10 -3.91 -12.45 -2.19
N PHE A 11 -4.64 -11.58 -1.51
CA PHE A 11 -4.96 -11.76 -0.09
C PHE A 11 -6.42 -12.15 0.09
N GLU A 12 -6.68 -12.87 1.16
CA GLU A 12 -8.04 -13.20 1.58
C GLU A 12 -8.19 -12.74 3.03
N PRO A 13 -9.12 -11.83 3.32
CA PRO A 13 -9.99 -11.13 2.37
C PRO A 13 -9.21 -10.15 1.47
N PRO A 14 -9.77 -9.76 0.32
CA PRO A 14 -9.09 -8.88 -0.64
C PRO A 14 -8.79 -7.50 -0.06
N ALA A 15 -7.84 -6.81 -0.70
CA ALA A 15 -7.50 -5.45 -0.31
C ALA A 15 -8.71 -4.53 -0.47
N THR A 16 -8.89 -3.66 0.51
CA THR A 16 -9.98 -2.69 0.49
C THR A 16 -9.57 -1.45 -0.31
N THR A 17 -10.57 -0.66 -0.71
CA THR A 17 -10.34 0.63 -1.36
C THR A 17 -9.47 1.53 -0.49
N ASP A 18 -9.70 1.53 0.82
CA ASP A 18 -8.93 2.34 1.76
C ASP A 18 -7.46 1.92 1.81
N GLU A 19 -7.18 0.62 1.73
CA GLU A 19 -5.80 0.12 1.71
C GLU A 19 -5.08 0.56 0.44
N ILE A 20 -5.76 0.47 -0.70
CA ILE A 20 -5.21 0.89 -1.99
C ILE A 20 -4.94 2.40 -1.96
N ARG A 21 -5.90 3.17 -1.47
CA ARG A 21 -5.75 4.62 -1.38
C ARG A 21 -4.63 5.04 -0.44
N ALA A 22 -4.47 4.35 0.69
CA ALA A 22 -3.38 4.63 1.63
C ALA A 22 -2.02 4.42 0.98
N SER A 23 -1.87 3.37 0.18
CA SER A 23 -0.64 3.12 -0.58
C SER A 23 -0.39 4.21 -1.62
N ALA A 24 -1.43 4.61 -2.34
CA ALA A 24 -1.35 5.67 -3.33
C ALA A 24 -0.93 7.00 -2.70
N LEU A 25 -1.50 7.31 -1.55
CA LEU A 25 -1.17 8.52 -0.80
C LEU A 25 0.32 8.54 -0.41
N GLN A 26 0.83 7.43 0.09
CA GLN A 26 2.24 7.35 0.46
C GLN A 26 3.15 7.51 -0.75
N PHE A 27 2.78 6.92 -1.88
CA PHE A 27 3.53 7.07 -3.12
C PHE A 27 3.60 8.54 -3.54
N VAL A 28 2.48 9.24 -3.54
CA VAL A 28 2.42 10.65 -3.92
C VAL A 28 3.20 11.52 -2.94
N ARG A 29 3.13 11.23 -1.65
CA ARG A 29 3.92 11.93 -0.63
C ARG A 29 5.41 11.76 -0.89
N LYS A 30 5.84 10.56 -1.19
CA LYS A 30 7.26 10.27 -1.45
C LYS A 30 7.76 10.98 -2.70
N LEU A 31 6.97 10.94 -3.79
CA LEU A 31 7.35 11.58 -5.03
C LEU A 31 7.41 13.11 -4.91
N SER A 32 6.41 13.69 -4.28
CA SER A 32 6.29 15.15 -4.19
C SER A 32 7.14 15.76 -3.08
N GLY A 33 7.49 14.97 -2.09
CA GLY A 33 8.17 15.48 -0.90
C GLY A 33 7.23 16.18 0.08
N PHE A 34 5.93 16.20 -0.20
CA PHE A 34 4.93 16.81 0.68
C PHE A 34 4.27 15.76 1.54
N SER A 35 4.28 15.95 2.86
CA SER A 35 3.41 15.18 3.74
C SER A 35 1.99 15.68 3.62
N LYS A 36 1.85 17.01 3.46
CA LYS A 36 0.59 17.68 3.27
C LYS A 36 0.82 18.77 2.23
N PRO A 37 0.04 18.82 1.15
CA PRO A 37 0.28 19.82 0.10
C PRO A 37 -0.05 21.23 0.56
N SER A 38 0.66 22.20 0.00
CA SER A 38 0.29 23.61 0.15
C SER A 38 -1.04 23.85 -0.58
N GLN A 39 -1.70 24.94 -0.24
CA GLN A 39 -3.01 25.25 -0.82
C GLN A 39 -2.98 25.29 -2.35
N VAL A 40 -1.93 25.87 -2.93
CA VAL A 40 -1.80 25.99 -4.38
C VAL A 40 -1.60 24.63 -5.05
N ASN A 41 -1.07 23.65 -4.32
CA ASN A 41 -0.79 22.32 -4.87
C ASN A 41 -1.83 21.27 -4.47
N GLU A 42 -2.81 21.64 -3.66
CA GLU A 42 -3.77 20.69 -3.10
C GLU A 42 -4.55 19.93 -4.18
N ALA A 43 -5.06 20.65 -5.19
CA ALA A 43 -5.84 20.04 -6.26
C ALA A 43 -5.00 19.02 -7.04
N ALA A 44 -3.77 19.40 -7.42
CA ALA A 44 -2.89 18.50 -8.16
C ALA A 44 -2.50 17.28 -7.33
N PHE A 45 -2.21 17.48 -6.06
CA PHE A 45 -1.84 16.41 -5.13
C PHE A 45 -2.99 15.41 -4.98
N ASN A 46 -4.19 15.89 -4.70
CA ASN A 46 -5.35 15.02 -4.50
C ASN A 46 -5.73 14.30 -5.77
N ARG A 47 -5.61 14.95 -6.92
CA ARG A 47 -5.85 14.33 -8.22
C ARG A 47 -4.88 13.18 -8.45
N ALA A 48 -3.61 13.38 -8.14
CA ALA A 48 -2.61 12.32 -8.28
C ALA A 48 -2.94 11.12 -7.40
N VAL A 49 -3.36 11.35 -6.15
CA VAL A 49 -3.76 10.27 -5.26
C VAL A 49 -4.92 9.48 -5.87
N GLU A 50 -5.92 10.16 -6.41
CA GLU A 50 -7.06 9.50 -7.05
C GLU A 50 -6.64 8.68 -8.28
N GLU A 51 -5.83 9.26 -9.14
CA GLU A 51 -5.38 8.61 -10.36
C GLU A 51 -4.50 7.39 -10.06
N VAL A 52 -3.58 7.50 -9.10
CA VAL A 52 -2.73 6.37 -8.70
C VAL A 52 -3.57 5.28 -8.04
N SER A 53 -4.53 5.66 -7.20
CA SER A 53 -5.45 4.70 -6.56
C SER A 53 -6.23 3.91 -7.61
N GLU A 54 -6.75 4.58 -8.62
CA GLU A 54 -7.53 3.95 -9.67
C GLU A 54 -6.67 3.01 -10.52
N ALA A 55 -5.46 3.43 -10.88
CA ALA A 55 -4.54 2.59 -11.62
C ALA A 55 -4.16 1.34 -10.81
N ALA A 56 -3.91 1.50 -9.52
CA ALA A 56 -3.58 0.40 -8.63
C ALA A 56 -4.74 -0.59 -8.51
N ARG A 57 -5.98 -0.07 -8.38
CA ARG A 57 -7.17 -0.90 -8.31
C ARG A 57 -7.33 -1.74 -9.59
N ARG A 58 -7.16 -1.12 -10.74
CA ARG A 58 -7.24 -1.82 -12.04
C ARG A 58 -6.16 -2.89 -12.14
N LEU A 59 -4.95 -2.60 -11.71
CA LEU A 59 -3.87 -3.58 -11.71
C LEU A 59 -4.26 -4.80 -10.88
N LEU A 60 -4.68 -4.57 -9.63
CA LEU A 60 -4.99 -5.66 -8.70
C LEU A 60 -6.13 -6.54 -9.18
N THR A 61 -7.12 -5.94 -9.85
CA THR A 61 -8.26 -6.71 -10.38
C THR A 61 -7.94 -7.41 -11.71
N SER A 62 -6.86 -7.00 -12.37
CA SER A 62 -6.46 -7.58 -13.67
C SER A 62 -5.42 -8.67 -13.55
N LEU A 63 -4.76 -8.79 -12.41
CA LEU A 63 -3.74 -9.79 -12.19
C LEU A 63 -4.35 -11.17 -11.96
N HIS A 64 -3.68 -12.19 -12.44
CA HIS A 64 -4.09 -13.57 -12.28
C HIS A 64 -2.98 -14.38 -11.63
N THR A 65 -3.35 -15.37 -10.85
CA THR A 65 -2.40 -16.28 -10.22
C THR A 65 -3.05 -17.64 -10.07
N HIS A 66 -2.22 -18.69 -10.08
CA HIS A 66 -2.65 -20.06 -9.75
C HIS A 66 -2.32 -20.40 -8.30
N GLY A 67 -1.62 -19.52 -7.61
CA GLY A 67 -1.27 -19.74 -6.21
C GLY A 67 -2.46 -19.51 -5.28
N PRO A 68 -2.45 -20.12 -4.09
CA PRO A 68 -3.50 -19.87 -3.10
C PRO A 68 -3.44 -18.44 -2.57
N ALA A 69 -4.59 -17.92 -2.16
CA ALA A 69 -4.65 -16.62 -1.53
C ALA A 69 -3.86 -16.62 -0.22
N ARG A 70 -3.22 -15.50 0.06
CA ARG A 70 -2.47 -15.31 1.30
C ARG A 70 -3.43 -14.93 2.41
N ASP A 71 -3.22 -15.50 3.58
CA ASP A 71 -3.97 -15.14 4.77
C ASP A 71 -3.33 -13.89 5.38
N ARG A 72 -4.13 -12.86 5.62
CA ARG A 72 -3.64 -11.58 6.17
C ARG A 72 -3.01 -11.74 7.55
N GLU A 73 -3.63 -12.54 8.39
CA GLU A 73 -3.15 -12.78 9.74
C GLU A 73 -1.80 -13.49 9.72
N VAL A 74 -1.68 -14.51 8.88
CA VAL A 74 -0.44 -15.27 8.73
C VAL A 74 0.68 -14.38 8.21
N GLU A 75 0.40 -13.58 7.17
CA GLU A 75 1.41 -12.70 6.60
C GLU A 75 1.82 -11.58 7.55
N ALA A 76 0.88 -11.05 8.31
CA ALA A 76 1.18 -10.06 9.34
C ALA A 76 2.04 -10.66 10.45
N GLY A 77 1.75 -11.92 10.83
CA GLY A 77 2.55 -12.66 11.81
C GLY A 77 3.97 -12.88 11.34
N LYS A 78 4.15 -13.26 10.07
CA LYS A 78 5.48 -13.42 9.49
C LYS A 78 6.25 -12.11 9.48
N ALA A 79 5.59 -11.02 9.15
CA ALA A 79 6.21 -9.69 9.15
C ALA A 79 6.65 -9.28 10.56
N ARG A 80 5.79 -9.53 11.56
CA ARG A 80 6.13 -9.26 12.96
C ARG A 80 7.33 -10.10 13.41
N GLU A 81 7.36 -11.36 13.03
CA GLU A 81 8.45 -12.26 13.39
C GLU A 81 9.77 -11.82 12.76
N ARG A 82 9.75 -11.45 11.48
CA ARG A 82 10.95 -10.93 10.81
C ARG A 82 11.46 -9.66 11.50
N SER A 83 10.56 -8.78 11.88
CA SER A 83 10.90 -7.54 12.57
C SER A 83 11.49 -7.83 13.95
N ARG A 84 10.89 -8.77 14.67
CA ARG A 84 11.37 -9.18 15.98
C ARG A 84 12.81 -9.74 15.89
N LEU A 85 13.06 -10.59 14.91
CA LEU A 85 14.39 -11.17 14.72
C LEU A 85 15.42 -10.13 14.34
N ARG A 86 15.00 -9.08 13.63
CA ARG A 86 15.91 -8.02 13.18
C ARG A 86 16.19 -6.99 14.25
N PHE A 87 15.18 -6.59 15.01
CA PHE A 87 15.25 -5.45 15.94
C PHE A 87 14.95 -5.79 17.39
N GLY A 88 14.40 -6.94 17.66
CA GLY A 88 13.85 -7.28 18.96
C GLY A 88 14.86 -7.87 19.96
N ARG A 89 16.10 -7.78 19.70
CA ARG A 89 17.12 -8.30 20.62
C ARG A 89 17.26 -7.36 21.81
N ALA A 90 17.12 -7.92 22.96
CA ALA A 90 17.30 -7.16 24.19
C ALA A 90 18.77 -6.81 24.38
#